data_f185f6611eee52bb7204e751147565bf
#
_entry.id   f185f6611eee52bb7204e751147565bf
#
_cell.length_a   1.000
_cell.length_b   1.000
_cell.length_c   1.000
_cell.angle_alpha   90.00
_cell.angle_beta   90.00
_cell.angle_gamma   90.00
#
_symmetry.space_group_name_H-M   'P 1'
#
loop_
_entity.id
_entity.type
_entity.pdbx_description
1 polymer ?
#
loop_
_entity_poly.entity_id
_entity_poly.type
_entity_poly.pdbx_seq_one_letter_code
_entity_poly.pdbx_strand_id
1 'polypeptide(L)'
;HMGNARGGVLGDTLAEVLDWSGADVWREFYVNDFGNQIEKFAKSIEARYIQLIKGEDAIEFPEDGYHGDDIRELAKAFYDVHGDSYLEKSVEERHADMARFGLERNIPKMKSDLERYGIKFDEWFFESSLHNSGYVKDTVEELHKLGWTYEKEGALWLKTADIMREQYRKQGKKDEDIDKLDLKDDVL
;
A
#
# COMPACT_ATOMS: atom_id res chain seq x y z
N HIS A 1 4.32 12.94 -5.83
CA HIS A 1 4.55 14.39 -5.70
C HIS A 1 6.00 14.67 -5.28
N MET A 2 6.41 15.95 -5.26
CA MET A 2 7.78 16.40 -4.95
C MET A 2 8.35 15.82 -3.63
N GLY A 3 7.51 15.62 -2.61
CA GLY A 3 7.95 14.99 -1.36
C GLY A 3 8.45 13.56 -1.56
N ASN A 4 7.74 12.77 -2.36
CA ASN A 4 8.15 11.40 -2.66
C ASN A 4 9.43 11.35 -3.51
N ALA A 5 9.56 12.27 -4.48
CA ALA A 5 10.78 12.39 -5.28
C ALA A 5 12.02 12.70 -4.41
N ARG A 6 11.87 13.60 -3.43
CA ARG A 6 12.96 13.91 -2.46
C ARG A 6 13.35 12.70 -1.63
N GLY A 7 12.36 11.95 -1.13
CA GLY A 7 12.60 10.71 -0.38
C GLY A 7 13.37 9.68 -1.20
N GLY A 8 12.97 9.51 -2.46
CA GLY A 8 13.64 8.62 -3.40
C GLY A 8 15.12 8.99 -3.62
N VAL A 9 15.40 10.27 -3.87
CA VAL A 9 16.79 10.74 -4.05
C VAL A 9 17.64 10.54 -2.80
N LEU A 10 17.10 10.83 -1.63
CA LEU A 10 17.83 10.64 -0.37
C LEU A 10 18.15 9.17 -0.12
N GLY A 11 17.18 8.28 -0.34
CA GLY A 11 17.38 6.83 -0.20
C GLY A 11 18.39 6.28 -1.19
N ASP A 12 18.30 6.66 -2.45
CA ASP A 12 19.22 6.24 -3.50
C ASP A 12 20.63 6.75 -3.24
N THR A 13 20.80 8.04 -2.89
CA THR A 13 22.09 8.62 -2.54
C THR A 13 22.73 7.92 -1.34
N LEU A 14 21.94 7.60 -0.30
CA LEU A 14 22.43 6.86 0.87
C LEU A 14 22.89 5.45 0.48
N ALA A 15 22.10 4.76 -0.34
CA ALA A 15 22.42 3.43 -0.85
C ALA A 15 23.74 3.44 -1.65
N GLU A 16 23.93 4.44 -2.53
CA GLU A 16 25.18 4.62 -3.28
C GLU A 16 26.38 4.86 -2.36
N VAL A 17 26.26 5.72 -1.36
CA VAL A 17 27.35 5.99 -0.41
C VAL A 17 27.71 4.74 0.39
N LEU A 18 26.74 3.95 0.81
CA LEU A 18 26.97 2.70 1.52
C LEU A 18 27.66 1.67 0.62
N ASP A 19 27.20 1.51 -0.61
CA ASP A 19 27.81 0.61 -1.61
C ASP A 19 29.29 1.02 -1.88
N TRP A 20 29.56 2.30 -2.11
CA TRP A 20 30.91 2.84 -2.25
C TRP A 20 31.78 2.63 -1.01
N SER A 21 31.21 2.53 0.18
CA SER A 21 31.93 2.21 1.41
C SER A 21 32.21 0.72 1.60
N GLY A 22 31.74 -0.13 0.68
CA GLY A 22 31.95 -1.58 0.69
C GLY A 22 30.82 -2.37 1.38
N ALA A 23 29.68 -1.75 1.66
CA ALA A 23 28.50 -2.47 2.13
C ALA A 23 27.81 -3.20 0.96
N ASP A 24 27.23 -4.36 1.24
CA ASP A 24 26.30 -5.05 0.33
C ASP A 24 24.92 -4.42 0.48
N VAL A 25 24.47 -3.71 -0.54
CA VAL A 25 23.24 -2.90 -0.49
C VAL A 25 22.17 -3.51 -1.39
N TRP A 26 20.99 -3.78 -0.82
CA TRP A 26 19.80 -4.22 -1.52
C TRP A 26 18.74 -3.11 -1.50
N ARG A 27 18.21 -2.74 -2.67
CA ARG A 27 17.24 -1.67 -2.83
C ARG A 27 15.88 -2.28 -3.14
N GLU A 28 14.95 -2.16 -2.23
CA GLU A 28 13.59 -2.67 -2.39
C GLU A 28 12.58 -1.53 -2.52
N PHE A 29 11.64 -1.67 -3.45
CA PHE A 29 10.46 -0.85 -3.54
C PHE A 29 9.23 -1.65 -3.08
N TYR A 30 8.63 -1.23 -1.96
CA TYR A 30 7.40 -1.82 -1.46
C TYR A 30 6.20 -1.29 -2.23
N VAL A 31 5.51 -2.17 -2.95
CA VAL A 31 4.29 -1.86 -3.71
C VAL A 31 3.08 -2.16 -2.85
N ASN A 32 2.39 -1.11 -2.42
CA ASN A 32 1.11 -1.25 -1.72
C ASN A 32 0.00 -1.51 -2.75
N ASP A 33 -0.22 -2.78 -3.06
CA ASP A 33 -1.21 -3.27 -4.03
C ASP A 33 -2.35 -4.05 -3.36
N PHE A 34 -2.58 -3.82 -2.07
CA PHE A 34 -3.61 -4.49 -1.28
C PHE A 34 -4.36 -3.53 -0.34
N GLY A 35 -5.53 -3.95 0.18
CA GLY A 35 -6.28 -3.24 1.21
C GLY A 35 -7.02 -1.98 0.73
N ASN A 36 -7.35 -1.11 1.68
CA ASN A 36 -8.25 0.05 1.49
C ASN A 36 -7.81 1.03 0.39
N GLN A 37 -6.50 1.19 0.15
CA GLN A 37 -6.01 2.09 -0.89
C GLN A 37 -6.36 1.59 -2.28
N ILE A 38 -6.26 0.28 -2.49
CA ILE A 38 -6.61 -0.36 -3.76
C ILE A 38 -8.12 -0.36 -3.98
N GLU A 39 -8.92 -0.53 -2.93
CA GLU A 39 -10.36 -0.34 -3.02
C GLU A 39 -10.76 1.08 -3.45
N LYS A 40 -10.16 2.10 -2.85
CA LYS A 40 -10.37 3.50 -3.23
C LYS A 40 -9.95 3.77 -4.67
N PHE A 41 -8.84 3.20 -5.10
CA PHE A 41 -8.35 3.28 -6.46
C PHE A 41 -9.34 2.65 -7.44
N ALA A 42 -9.82 1.44 -7.17
CA ALA A 42 -10.83 0.76 -7.97
C ALA A 42 -12.14 1.54 -8.08
N LYS A 43 -12.67 2.01 -6.93
CA LYS A 43 -13.88 2.84 -6.86
C LYS A 43 -13.74 4.13 -7.67
N SER A 44 -12.56 4.73 -7.66
CA SER A 44 -12.27 5.96 -8.44
C SER A 44 -12.30 5.69 -9.95
N ILE A 45 -11.71 4.59 -10.39
CA ILE A 45 -11.75 4.18 -11.80
C ILE A 45 -13.19 3.83 -12.21
N GLU A 46 -13.92 3.06 -11.38
CA GLU A 46 -15.31 2.69 -11.63
C GLU A 46 -16.20 3.92 -11.78
N ALA A 47 -16.10 4.88 -10.87
CA ALA A 47 -16.91 6.09 -10.94
C ALA A 47 -16.66 6.85 -12.26
N ARG A 48 -15.39 7.02 -12.67
CA ARG A 48 -15.06 7.67 -13.94
C ARG A 48 -15.49 6.87 -15.17
N TYR A 49 -15.42 5.56 -15.09
CA TYR A 49 -15.91 4.66 -16.13
C TYR A 49 -17.44 4.79 -16.32
N ILE A 50 -18.20 4.78 -15.21
CA ILE A 50 -19.67 4.94 -15.27
C ILE A 50 -20.04 6.34 -15.77
N GLN A 51 -19.34 7.39 -15.30
CA GLN A 51 -19.56 8.76 -15.74
C GLN A 51 -19.26 8.92 -17.24
N LEU A 52 -18.21 8.27 -17.75
CA LEU A 52 -17.88 8.29 -19.17
C LEU A 52 -19.01 7.73 -20.06
N ILE A 53 -19.69 6.68 -19.58
CA ILE A 53 -20.72 5.98 -20.37
C ILE A 53 -22.10 6.63 -20.21
N LYS A 54 -22.46 7.01 -18.97
CA LYS A 54 -23.82 7.43 -18.62
C LYS A 54 -23.96 8.93 -18.35
N GLY A 55 -22.85 9.67 -18.34
CA GLY A 55 -22.84 11.09 -18.00
C GLY A 55 -22.31 11.36 -16.58
N GLU A 56 -21.81 12.58 -16.37
CA GLU A 56 -21.16 12.97 -15.09
C GLU A 56 -22.06 12.81 -13.86
N ASP A 57 -23.37 12.98 -14.01
CA ASP A 57 -24.36 12.90 -12.91
C ASP A 57 -24.84 11.46 -12.64
N ALA A 58 -24.35 10.46 -13.37
CA ALA A 58 -24.83 9.08 -13.24
C ALA A 58 -24.40 8.40 -11.94
N ILE A 59 -23.30 8.84 -11.35
CA ILE A 59 -22.78 8.37 -10.08
C ILE A 59 -22.01 9.50 -9.39
N GLU A 60 -22.19 9.64 -8.08
CA GLU A 60 -21.37 10.54 -7.27
C GLU A 60 -19.94 10.01 -7.16
N PHE A 61 -18.96 10.89 -7.41
CA PHE A 61 -17.56 10.50 -7.28
C PHE A 61 -17.18 10.37 -5.79
N PRO A 62 -16.48 9.30 -5.36
CA PRO A 62 -16.10 9.11 -3.97
C PRO A 62 -15.32 10.31 -3.42
N GLU A 63 -15.75 10.88 -2.30
CA GLU A 63 -15.11 12.05 -1.68
C GLU A 63 -13.63 11.78 -1.34
N ASP A 64 -13.35 10.56 -0.85
CA ASP A 64 -12.01 10.09 -0.50
C ASP A 64 -11.29 9.35 -1.64
N GLY A 65 -11.80 9.49 -2.87
CA GLY A 65 -11.24 8.89 -4.08
C GLY A 65 -10.04 9.66 -4.65
N TYR A 66 -9.43 9.08 -5.67
CA TYR A 66 -8.32 9.68 -6.40
C TYR A 66 -8.86 10.58 -7.54
N HIS A 67 -8.68 11.90 -7.41
CA HIS A 67 -9.26 12.90 -8.30
C HIS A 67 -8.40 13.28 -9.52
N GLY A 68 -7.22 12.69 -9.67
CA GLY A 68 -6.28 13.03 -10.74
C GLY A 68 -6.80 12.72 -12.16
N ASP A 69 -6.24 13.40 -13.16
CA ASP A 69 -6.57 13.14 -14.57
C ASP A 69 -6.16 11.73 -15.01
N ASP A 70 -5.14 11.17 -14.38
CA ASP A 70 -4.70 9.79 -14.58
C ASP A 70 -5.82 8.76 -14.34
N ILE A 71 -6.72 9.01 -13.40
CA ILE A 71 -7.88 8.15 -13.15
C ILE A 71 -8.88 8.23 -14.32
N ARG A 72 -9.08 9.41 -14.90
CA ARG A 72 -9.91 9.58 -16.10
C ARG A 72 -9.29 8.86 -17.31
N GLU A 73 -7.96 8.95 -17.45
CA GLU A 73 -7.23 8.24 -18.51
C GLU A 73 -7.33 6.72 -18.35
N LEU A 74 -7.20 6.19 -17.12
CA LEU A 74 -7.37 4.77 -16.83
C LEU A 74 -8.79 4.29 -17.11
N ALA A 75 -9.80 5.03 -16.68
CA ALA A 75 -11.20 4.70 -16.95
C ALA A 75 -11.52 4.70 -18.45
N LYS A 76 -10.98 5.68 -19.18
CA LYS A 76 -11.10 5.73 -20.64
C LYS A 76 -10.39 4.54 -21.30
N ALA A 77 -9.16 4.24 -20.90
CA ALA A 77 -8.41 3.10 -21.43
C ALA A 77 -9.11 1.77 -21.13
N PHE A 78 -9.75 1.65 -19.96
CA PHE A 78 -10.55 0.48 -19.61
C PHE A 78 -11.78 0.36 -20.52
N TYR A 79 -12.48 1.47 -20.74
CA TYR A 79 -13.61 1.53 -21.68
C TYR A 79 -13.20 1.19 -23.13
N ASP A 80 -12.07 1.71 -23.59
CA ASP A 80 -11.58 1.44 -24.95
C ASP A 80 -11.32 -0.05 -25.22
N VAL A 81 -11.02 -0.83 -24.16
CA VAL A 81 -10.81 -2.29 -24.24
C VAL A 81 -12.11 -3.09 -24.05
N HIS A 82 -12.96 -2.67 -23.11
CA HIS A 82 -14.08 -3.49 -22.62
C HIS A 82 -15.47 -2.94 -23.03
N GLY A 83 -15.54 -1.72 -23.57
CA GLY A 83 -16.81 -1.05 -23.86
C GLY A 83 -17.64 -0.86 -22.58
N ASP A 84 -18.93 -1.11 -22.69
CA ASP A 84 -19.90 -1.01 -21.60
C ASP A 84 -20.16 -2.33 -20.84
N SER A 85 -19.48 -3.42 -21.22
CA SER A 85 -19.72 -4.77 -20.73
C SER A 85 -19.58 -4.92 -19.21
N TYR A 86 -18.80 -4.05 -18.56
CA TYR A 86 -18.61 -4.08 -17.10
C TYR A 86 -19.75 -3.44 -16.33
N LEU A 87 -20.70 -2.75 -16.98
CA LEU A 87 -21.90 -2.23 -16.31
C LEU A 87 -22.81 -3.35 -15.75
N GLU A 88 -22.76 -4.53 -16.36
CA GLU A 88 -23.57 -5.70 -15.96
C GLU A 88 -22.88 -6.63 -14.97
N LYS A 89 -21.58 -6.41 -14.71
CA LYS A 89 -20.81 -7.21 -13.75
C LYS A 89 -21.09 -6.80 -12.30
N SER A 90 -20.81 -7.70 -11.36
CA SER A 90 -20.88 -7.37 -9.93
C SER A 90 -19.87 -6.26 -9.57
N VAL A 91 -20.13 -5.55 -8.49
CA VAL A 91 -19.23 -4.49 -7.98
C VAL A 91 -17.85 -5.07 -7.67
N GLU A 92 -17.84 -6.24 -7.05
CA GLU A 92 -16.62 -6.95 -6.66
C GLU A 92 -15.76 -7.30 -7.88
N GLU A 93 -16.38 -7.84 -8.95
CA GLU A 93 -15.67 -8.14 -10.20
C GLU A 93 -15.13 -6.87 -10.86
N ARG A 94 -15.96 -5.80 -10.90
CA ARG A 94 -15.51 -4.50 -11.46
C ARG A 94 -14.31 -3.96 -10.71
N HIS A 95 -14.37 -3.92 -9.38
CA HIS A 95 -13.29 -3.40 -8.55
C HIS A 95 -12.00 -4.22 -8.72
N ALA A 96 -12.09 -5.55 -8.67
CA ALA A 96 -10.94 -6.42 -8.84
C ALA A 96 -10.25 -6.23 -10.20
N ASP A 97 -11.05 -6.22 -11.28
CA ASP A 97 -10.52 -6.10 -12.63
C ASP A 97 -10.01 -4.69 -12.94
N MET A 98 -10.69 -3.63 -12.46
CA MET A 98 -10.25 -2.25 -12.64
C MET A 98 -8.99 -1.93 -11.84
N ALA A 99 -8.88 -2.44 -10.60
CA ALA A 99 -7.66 -2.31 -9.81
C ALA A 99 -6.47 -2.96 -10.52
N ARG A 100 -6.63 -4.23 -10.94
CA ARG A 100 -5.60 -4.97 -11.68
C ARG A 100 -5.19 -4.23 -12.94
N PHE A 101 -6.14 -3.81 -13.76
CA PHE A 101 -5.90 -3.08 -15.00
C PHE A 101 -5.12 -1.78 -14.78
N GLY A 102 -5.46 -1.03 -13.73
CA GLY A 102 -4.77 0.19 -13.35
C GLY A 102 -3.35 -0.07 -12.87
N LEU A 103 -3.15 -1.06 -12.01
CA LEU A 103 -1.83 -1.44 -11.50
C LEU A 103 -0.90 -1.93 -12.61
N GLU A 104 -1.39 -2.78 -13.52
CA GLU A 104 -0.63 -3.28 -14.67
C GLU A 104 -0.11 -2.15 -15.59
N ARG A 105 -0.73 -0.98 -15.57
CA ARG A 105 -0.31 0.21 -16.32
C ARG A 105 0.56 1.15 -15.50
N ASN A 106 0.18 1.39 -14.26
CA ASN A 106 0.86 2.37 -13.43
C ASN A 106 2.23 1.88 -12.94
N ILE A 107 2.38 0.59 -12.60
CA ILE A 107 3.64 0.05 -12.09
C ILE A 107 4.76 0.14 -13.14
N PRO A 108 4.59 -0.29 -14.41
CA PRO A 108 5.62 -0.11 -15.43
C PRO A 108 5.97 1.35 -15.70
N LYS A 109 4.96 2.24 -15.69
CA LYS A 109 5.18 3.68 -15.84
C LYS A 109 6.02 4.23 -14.69
N MET A 110 5.68 3.88 -13.45
CA MET A 110 6.43 4.30 -12.26
C MET A 110 7.87 3.79 -12.30
N LYS A 111 8.09 2.53 -12.69
CA LYS A 111 9.44 1.97 -12.90
C LYS A 111 10.24 2.82 -13.91
N SER A 112 9.65 3.07 -15.06
CA SER A 112 10.30 3.88 -16.11
C SER A 112 10.61 5.30 -15.65
N ASP A 113 9.69 5.94 -14.91
CA ASP A 113 9.89 7.30 -14.43
C ASP A 113 11.01 7.35 -13.36
N LEU A 114 11.09 6.38 -12.47
CA LEU A 114 12.17 6.26 -11.48
C LEU A 114 13.52 6.00 -12.14
N GLU A 115 13.58 5.11 -13.13
CA GLU A 115 14.79 4.86 -13.90
C GLU A 115 15.28 6.12 -14.65
N ARG A 116 14.37 6.89 -15.25
CA ARG A 116 14.69 8.19 -15.89
C ARG A 116 15.20 9.22 -14.87
N TYR A 117 14.75 9.11 -13.63
CA TYR A 117 15.20 9.95 -12.51
C TYR A 117 16.53 9.47 -11.92
N GLY A 118 17.07 8.33 -12.38
CA GLY A 118 18.32 7.73 -11.94
C GLY A 118 18.20 6.76 -10.79
N ILE A 119 16.98 6.52 -10.29
CA ILE A 119 16.73 5.62 -9.15
C ILE A 119 16.40 4.23 -9.67
N LYS A 120 17.12 3.22 -9.16
CA LYS A 120 16.91 1.80 -9.50
C LYS A 120 16.68 0.98 -8.26
N PHE A 121 15.82 -0.03 -8.38
CA PHE A 121 15.53 -0.99 -7.33
C PHE A 121 15.91 -2.39 -7.79
N ASP A 122 16.47 -3.17 -6.87
CA ASP A 122 16.83 -4.58 -7.08
C ASP A 122 15.58 -5.44 -7.00
N GLU A 123 14.61 -5.06 -6.14
CA GLU A 123 13.36 -5.77 -5.96
C GLU A 123 12.15 -4.82 -5.92
N TRP A 124 11.05 -5.31 -6.48
CA TRP A 124 9.72 -4.71 -6.38
C TRP A 124 8.83 -5.68 -5.61
N PHE A 125 8.73 -5.44 -4.31
CA PHE A 125 8.00 -6.29 -3.40
C PHE A 125 6.52 -5.92 -3.36
N PHE A 126 5.64 -6.87 -3.67
CA PHE A 126 4.19 -6.67 -3.71
C PHE A 126 3.55 -7.13 -2.40
N GLU A 127 2.81 -6.25 -1.71
CA GLU A 127 2.10 -6.57 -0.47
C GLU A 127 1.10 -7.72 -0.65
N SER A 128 0.42 -7.77 -1.80
CA SER A 128 -0.50 -8.86 -2.15
C SER A 128 0.14 -10.25 -2.06
N SER A 129 1.46 -10.37 -2.23
CA SER A 129 2.16 -11.64 -2.10
C SER A 129 2.10 -12.20 -0.68
N LEU A 130 2.12 -11.34 0.34
CA LEU A 130 2.01 -11.73 1.75
C LEU A 130 0.62 -12.26 2.08
N HIS A 131 -0.41 -11.64 1.52
CA HIS A 131 -1.80 -12.06 1.72
C HIS A 131 -2.11 -13.34 0.96
N ASN A 132 -1.71 -13.41 -0.31
CA ASN A 132 -1.98 -14.56 -1.17
C ASN A 132 -1.25 -15.85 -0.74
N SER A 133 -0.06 -15.71 -0.14
CA SER A 133 0.69 -16.85 0.42
C SER A 133 0.13 -17.35 1.75
N GLY A 134 -0.77 -16.59 2.40
CA GLY A 134 -1.25 -16.88 3.74
C GLY A 134 -0.31 -16.38 4.87
N TYR A 135 0.84 -15.80 4.51
CA TYR A 135 1.85 -15.38 5.48
C TYR A 135 1.30 -14.43 6.56
N VAL A 136 0.50 -13.44 6.15
CA VAL A 136 -0.14 -12.50 7.10
C VAL A 136 -1.06 -13.26 8.05
N LYS A 137 -1.92 -14.14 7.54
CA LYS A 137 -2.85 -14.93 8.35
C LYS A 137 -2.10 -15.80 9.36
N ASP A 138 -1.10 -16.54 8.90
CA ASP A 138 -0.32 -17.43 9.75
C ASP A 138 0.44 -16.66 10.84
N THR A 139 0.97 -15.48 10.49
CA THR A 139 1.63 -14.58 11.45
C THR A 139 0.67 -14.08 12.53
N VAL A 140 -0.53 -13.63 12.12
CA VAL A 140 -1.56 -13.16 13.08
C VAL A 140 -2.01 -14.30 14.00
N GLU A 141 -2.21 -15.51 13.47
CA GLU A 141 -2.54 -16.69 14.27
C GLU A 141 -1.45 -17.03 15.28
N GLU A 142 -0.18 -16.92 14.89
CA GLU A 142 0.95 -17.17 15.79
C GLU A 142 1.02 -16.12 16.92
N LEU A 143 0.88 -14.83 16.56
CA LEU A 143 0.81 -13.76 17.56
C LEU A 143 -0.35 -13.96 18.54
N HIS A 144 -1.49 -14.44 18.06
CA HIS A 144 -2.63 -14.76 18.90
C HIS A 144 -2.33 -15.93 19.88
N LYS A 145 -1.73 -17.02 19.38
CA LYS A 145 -1.31 -18.17 20.21
C LYS A 145 -0.29 -17.78 21.29
N LEU A 146 0.59 -16.83 20.97
CA LEU A 146 1.57 -16.29 21.91
C LEU A 146 0.96 -15.30 22.93
N GLY A 147 -0.32 -14.94 22.78
CA GLY A 147 -1.03 -14.02 23.68
C GLY A 147 -0.70 -12.54 23.48
N TRP A 148 -0.08 -12.19 22.34
CA TRP A 148 0.30 -10.82 21.98
C TRP A 148 -0.81 -10.01 21.33
N THR A 149 -2.00 -10.60 21.12
CA THR A 149 -3.14 -9.89 20.54
C THR A 149 -4.33 -9.86 21.50
N TYR A 150 -5.26 -8.94 21.27
CA TYR A 150 -6.55 -8.85 21.94
C TYR A 150 -7.58 -8.17 21.03
N GLU A 151 -8.87 -8.44 21.28
CA GLU A 151 -9.96 -7.79 20.57
C GLU A 151 -10.42 -6.53 21.30
N LYS A 152 -10.60 -5.43 20.54
CA LYS A 152 -11.16 -4.19 21.06
C LYS A 152 -11.90 -3.46 19.93
N GLU A 153 -13.14 -3.01 20.23
CA GLU A 153 -13.94 -2.22 19.30
C GLU A 153 -14.15 -2.87 17.91
N GLY A 154 -14.22 -4.22 17.90
CA GLY A 154 -14.41 -5.00 16.68
C GLY A 154 -13.16 -5.14 15.79
N ALA A 155 -11.99 -4.72 16.28
CA ALA A 155 -10.70 -4.89 15.62
C ALA A 155 -9.78 -5.76 16.47
N LEU A 156 -8.83 -6.44 15.80
CA LEU A 156 -7.74 -7.16 16.45
C LEU A 156 -6.58 -6.19 16.69
N TRP A 157 -6.07 -6.16 17.90
CA TRP A 157 -4.98 -5.29 18.35
C TRP A 157 -3.76 -6.08 18.73
N LEU A 158 -2.57 -5.57 18.39
CA LEU A 158 -1.29 -6.06 18.85
C LEU A 158 -0.87 -5.30 20.14
N LYS A 159 -0.42 -6.01 21.15
CA LYS A 159 0.12 -5.44 22.40
C LYS A 159 1.51 -4.85 22.20
N THR A 160 1.63 -3.92 21.24
CA THR A 160 2.92 -3.30 20.86
C THR A 160 3.56 -2.60 22.04
N ALA A 161 2.76 -1.94 22.87
CA ALA A 161 3.28 -1.26 24.08
C ALA A 161 3.99 -2.24 25.04
N ASP A 162 3.44 -3.42 25.25
CA ASP A 162 4.04 -4.43 26.12
C ASP A 162 5.30 -5.04 25.51
N ILE A 163 5.26 -5.34 24.20
CA ILE A 163 6.42 -5.85 23.47
C ILE A 163 7.58 -4.85 23.53
N MET A 164 7.31 -3.57 23.30
CA MET A 164 8.31 -2.51 23.37
C MET A 164 8.87 -2.34 24.79
N ARG A 165 8.04 -2.42 25.83
CA ARG A 165 8.49 -2.39 27.24
C ARG A 165 9.48 -3.51 27.54
N GLU A 166 9.14 -4.75 27.14
CA GLU A 166 10.04 -5.88 27.31
C GLU A 166 11.37 -5.70 26.57
N GLN A 167 11.31 -5.17 25.35
CA GLN A 167 12.50 -4.93 24.54
C GLN A 167 13.41 -3.86 25.17
N TYR A 168 12.83 -2.77 25.67
CA TYR A 168 13.60 -1.73 26.37
C TYR A 168 14.22 -2.23 27.68
N ARG A 169 13.51 -3.08 28.44
CA ARG A 169 14.08 -3.74 29.63
C ARG A 169 15.26 -4.63 29.29
N LYS A 170 15.17 -5.41 28.21
CA LYS A 170 16.27 -6.23 27.68
C LYS A 170 17.48 -5.38 27.25
N GLN A 171 17.26 -4.16 26.81
CA GLN A 171 18.29 -3.17 26.47
C GLN A 171 18.87 -2.44 27.71
N GLY A 172 18.39 -2.74 28.91
CA GLY A 172 18.85 -2.16 30.17
C GLY A 172 18.26 -0.78 30.51
N LYS A 173 17.18 -0.35 29.85
CA LYS A 173 16.45 0.86 30.23
C LYS A 173 15.70 0.64 31.55
N LYS A 174 15.66 1.67 32.40
CA LYS A 174 14.90 1.65 33.65
C LYS A 174 13.41 1.84 33.38
N ASP A 175 12.55 1.22 34.19
CA ASP A 175 11.10 1.35 34.06
C ASP A 175 10.62 2.81 34.11
N GLU A 176 11.22 3.64 34.99
CA GLU A 176 10.93 5.08 35.09
C GLU A 176 11.16 5.86 33.78
N ASP A 177 12.08 5.41 32.93
CA ASP A 177 12.35 6.02 31.64
C ASP A 177 11.45 5.43 30.54
N ILE A 178 11.06 4.17 30.67
CA ILE A 178 10.11 3.51 29.77
C ILE A 178 8.70 4.10 29.95
N ASP A 179 8.29 4.36 31.19
CA ASP A 179 6.97 4.92 31.50
C ASP A 179 6.77 6.38 30.99
N LYS A 180 7.87 7.08 30.66
CA LYS A 180 7.82 8.39 30.01
C LYS A 180 7.55 8.31 28.49
N LEU A 181 7.65 7.11 27.90
CA LEU A 181 7.41 6.89 26.48
C LEU A 181 5.90 6.72 26.25
N ASP A 182 5.36 7.42 25.26
CA ASP A 182 3.95 7.28 24.83
C ASP A 182 3.79 6.02 23.96
N LEU A 183 3.94 4.85 24.61
CA LEU A 183 3.81 3.55 23.93
C LEU A 183 2.33 3.21 23.74
N LYS A 184 1.95 2.85 22.52
CA LYS A 184 0.57 2.50 22.13
C LYS A 184 0.53 1.14 21.47
N ASP A 185 -0.63 0.51 21.54
CA ASP A 185 -0.92 -0.70 20.80
C ASP A 185 -1.37 -0.36 19.38
N ASP A 186 -1.13 -1.27 18.45
CA ASP A 186 -1.46 -1.11 17.03
C ASP A 186 -2.62 -2.01 16.62
N VAL A 187 -3.42 -1.54 15.67
CA VAL A 187 -4.46 -2.35 15.01
C VAL A 187 -3.79 -3.22 13.95
N LEU A 188 -4.14 -4.52 13.93
CA LEU A 188 -3.69 -5.49 12.94
C LEU A 188 -4.63 -5.54 11.72
#